data_9281dbd911b5ffe07870a6444c980dfd
#
_entry.id   9281dbd911b5ffe07870a6444c980dfd
#
_cell.length_a   1.000
_cell.length_b   1.000
_cell.length_c   1.000
_cell.angle_alpha   90.00
_cell.angle_beta   90.00
_cell.angle_gamma   90.00
#
_symmetry.space_group_name_H-M   'P 1'
#
loop_
_entity.id
_entity.type
_entity.pdbx_description
1 polymer ?
#
loop_
_entity_poly.entity_id
_entity_poly.type
_entity_poly.pdbx_seq_one_letter_code
_entity_poly.pdbx_strand_id
1 'polypeptide(L)'
;MKGEIPRYSIPAAALPEGIQLPQGTGLVMEAWMDAQAGAICRGEWSGWPCAGGFDLLRDAVIATGADEGALWLVDDVKRELRPCFSIGEHYEIFLNEIRQPLTSGLISMVFFTEDSICEAEVGRRSEYCPDVDSRLGAKTKAMIAIPVFFAQRCRGVFSAVLFEVSPQVTHKEAFLHSDFETLSQAATLWGELMDSQLAGVGIQGGANSGL
;
A
#
# COMPACT_ATOMS: atom_id res chain seq x y z
N MET A 1 5.12 -13.85 20.23
CA MET A 1 3.68 -13.72 20.54
C MET A 1 3.03 -13.33 19.22
N LYS A 2 2.21 -14.20 18.63
CA LYS A 2 1.44 -13.88 17.43
C LYS A 2 0.36 -12.89 17.87
N GLY A 3 0.50 -11.62 17.50
CA GLY A 3 -0.57 -10.64 17.68
C GLY A 3 -1.77 -11.08 16.85
N GLU A 4 -2.92 -11.25 17.48
CA GLU A 4 -4.18 -11.39 16.76
C GLU A 4 -4.39 -10.12 15.95
N ILE A 5 -4.49 -10.26 14.63
CA ILE A 5 -4.92 -9.19 13.73
C ILE A 5 -6.32 -8.79 14.21
N PRO A 6 -6.55 -7.49 14.55
CA PRO A 6 -7.87 -7.06 14.93
C PRO A 6 -8.82 -7.37 13.77
N ARG A 7 -9.76 -8.28 13.96
CA ARG A 7 -10.88 -8.44 13.04
C ARG A 7 -11.70 -7.16 13.15
N TYR A 8 -11.60 -6.31 12.16
CA TYR A 8 -12.49 -5.17 12.03
C TYR A 8 -13.90 -5.70 11.81
N SER A 9 -14.64 -5.87 12.91
CA SER A 9 -16.09 -5.88 12.83
C SER A 9 -16.50 -4.43 12.64
N ILE A 10 -17.22 -4.10 11.57
CA ILE A 10 -17.90 -2.80 11.45
C ILE A 10 -18.70 -2.65 12.76
N PRO A 11 -18.40 -1.64 13.61
CA PRO A 11 -19.14 -1.47 14.83
C PRO A 11 -20.62 -1.33 14.47
N ALA A 12 -21.50 -2.04 15.13
CA ALA A 12 -22.97 -1.91 14.95
C ALA A 12 -23.46 -0.45 15.09
N ALA A 13 -22.65 0.42 15.71
CA ALA A 13 -22.85 1.85 15.83
C ALA A 13 -22.65 2.64 14.53
N ALA A 14 -22.09 2.05 13.46
CA ALA A 14 -21.91 2.73 12.17
C ALA A 14 -23.15 2.65 11.26
N LEU A 15 -24.14 1.86 11.63
CA LEU A 15 -25.41 1.82 10.92
C LEU A 15 -26.41 2.80 11.59
N PRO A 16 -27.19 3.56 10.80
CA PRO A 16 -28.30 4.35 11.35
C PRO A 16 -29.20 3.46 12.22
N GLU A 17 -29.65 3.98 13.37
CA GLU A 17 -30.55 3.26 14.27
C GLU A 17 -31.79 2.76 13.49
N GLY A 18 -32.04 1.45 13.56
CA GLY A 18 -33.21 0.81 12.94
C GLY A 18 -32.93 0.00 11.66
N ILE A 19 -31.71 -0.01 11.12
CA ILE A 19 -31.38 -0.90 9.99
C ILE A 19 -30.93 -2.26 10.54
N GLN A 20 -31.80 -3.26 10.43
CA GLN A 20 -31.42 -4.66 10.63
C GLN A 20 -31.06 -5.26 9.28
N LEU A 21 -29.77 -5.61 9.10
CA LEU A 21 -29.34 -6.35 7.92
C LEU A 21 -29.87 -7.80 7.99
N PRO A 22 -30.39 -8.36 6.89
CA PRO A 22 -30.77 -9.77 6.85
C PRO A 22 -29.62 -10.70 7.24
N GLN A 23 -29.94 -11.87 7.82
CA GLN A 23 -28.89 -12.85 8.13
C GLN A 23 -28.12 -13.24 6.84
N GLY A 24 -26.79 -13.22 6.90
CA GLY A 24 -25.92 -13.49 5.77
C GLY A 24 -25.50 -12.28 4.95
N THR A 25 -26.06 -11.08 5.17
CA THR A 25 -25.65 -9.86 4.44
C THR A 25 -24.18 -9.50 4.69
N GLY A 26 -23.65 -9.80 5.88
CA GLY A 26 -22.24 -9.58 6.19
C GLY A 26 -21.29 -10.33 5.24
N LEU A 27 -21.56 -11.62 5.01
CA LEU A 27 -20.75 -12.45 4.10
C LEU A 27 -20.81 -11.96 2.64
N VAL A 28 -21.98 -11.49 2.20
CA VAL A 28 -22.14 -10.94 0.85
C VAL A 28 -21.39 -9.63 0.72
N MET A 29 -21.43 -8.78 1.75
CA MET A 29 -20.68 -7.51 1.75
C MET A 29 -19.17 -7.75 1.76
N GLU A 30 -18.68 -8.67 2.57
CA GLU A 30 -17.26 -9.03 2.61
C GLU A 30 -16.77 -9.55 1.25
N ALA A 31 -17.50 -10.47 0.63
CA ALA A 31 -17.17 -11.00 -0.68
C ALA A 31 -17.20 -9.91 -1.76
N TRP A 32 -18.15 -8.99 -1.69
CA TRP A 32 -18.22 -7.85 -2.59
C TRP A 32 -17.04 -6.90 -2.40
N MET A 33 -16.71 -6.53 -1.16
CA MET A 33 -15.55 -5.69 -0.84
C MET A 33 -14.25 -6.32 -1.32
N ASP A 34 -14.08 -7.63 -1.13
CA ASP A 34 -12.90 -8.38 -1.58
C ASP A 34 -12.75 -8.33 -3.11
N ALA A 35 -13.86 -8.52 -3.83
CA ALA A 35 -13.89 -8.44 -5.30
C ALA A 35 -13.55 -7.03 -5.81
N GLN A 36 -14.12 -5.98 -5.19
CA GLN A 36 -13.82 -4.59 -5.55
C GLN A 36 -12.37 -4.23 -5.23
N ALA A 37 -11.87 -4.64 -4.06
CA ALA A 37 -10.46 -4.45 -3.69
C ALA A 37 -9.52 -5.12 -4.70
N GLY A 38 -9.82 -6.33 -5.16
CA GLY A 38 -9.07 -6.99 -6.22
C GLY A 38 -9.07 -6.19 -7.53
N ALA A 39 -10.22 -5.67 -7.97
CA ALA A 39 -10.33 -4.83 -9.16
C ALA A 39 -9.50 -3.54 -9.02
N ILE A 40 -9.52 -2.90 -7.84
CA ILE A 40 -8.67 -1.74 -7.51
C ILE A 40 -7.19 -2.10 -7.66
N CYS A 41 -6.76 -3.20 -7.06
CA CYS A 41 -5.37 -3.64 -7.10
C CYS A 41 -4.89 -3.89 -8.54
N ARG A 42 -5.75 -4.41 -9.42
CA ARG A 42 -5.45 -4.59 -10.84
C ARG A 42 -5.57 -3.31 -11.68
N GLY A 43 -6.05 -2.19 -11.08
CA GLY A 43 -6.25 -0.93 -11.80
C GLY A 43 -7.44 -0.90 -12.74
N GLU A 44 -8.40 -1.76 -12.51
CA GLU A 44 -9.62 -1.88 -13.33
C GLU A 44 -10.71 -0.88 -12.92
N TRP A 45 -10.51 -0.17 -11.82
CA TRP A 45 -11.49 0.76 -11.28
C TRP A 45 -11.16 2.21 -11.64
N SER A 46 -12.08 2.89 -12.36
CA SER A 46 -11.96 4.30 -12.70
C SER A 46 -12.49 5.19 -11.55
N GLY A 47 -11.78 6.29 -11.24
CA GLY A 47 -12.19 7.25 -10.20
C GLY A 47 -11.62 6.98 -8.82
N TRP A 48 -10.65 6.11 -8.72
CA TRP A 48 -9.94 5.76 -7.51
C TRP A 48 -8.47 6.20 -7.57
N PRO A 49 -7.85 6.60 -6.46
CA PRO A 49 -8.43 6.92 -5.15
C PRO A 49 -9.05 8.33 -5.10
N CYS A 50 -9.74 8.67 -4.01
CA CYS A 50 -10.11 10.06 -3.79
C CYS A 50 -8.85 10.93 -3.78
N ALA A 51 -8.95 12.16 -4.29
CA ALA A 51 -7.81 13.06 -4.50
C ALA A 51 -6.89 13.21 -3.26
N GLY A 52 -7.44 13.15 -2.02
CA GLY A 52 -6.66 13.25 -0.79
C GLY A 52 -5.85 12.00 -0.41
N GLY A 53 -6.16 10.83 -0.96
CA GLY A 53 -5.47 9.58 -0.58
C GLY A 53 -4.00 9.56 -1.02
N PHE A 54 -3.73 10.00 -2.24
CA PHE A 54 -2.35 10.10 -2.72
C PHE A 54 -1.60 11.31 -2.16
N ASP A 55 -2.31 12.41 -1.82
CA ASP A 55 -1.71 13.55 -1.14
C ASP A 55 -1.17 13.14 0.24
N LEU A 56 -1.90 12.33 0.98
CA LEU A 56 -1.45 11.77 2.26
C LEU A 56 -0.13 11.00 2.12
N LEU A 57 -0.05 10.11 1.14
CA LEU A 57 1.17 9.32 0.90
C LEU A 57 2.33 10.19 0.43
N ARG A 58 2.07 11.15 -0.45
CA ARG A 58 3.07 12.11 -0.93
C ARG A 58 3.65 12.91 0.21
N ASP A 59 2.80 13.49 1.05
CA ASP A 59 3.24 14.34 2.16
C ASP A 59 4.04 13.54 3.19
N ALA A 60 3.67 12.28 3.42
CA ALA A 60 4.43 11.38 4.27
C ALA A 60 5.84 11.09 3.70
N VAL A 61 5.97 10.80 2.40
CA VAL A 61 7.28 10.59 1.76
C VAL A 61 8.13 11.85 1.85
N ILE A 62 7.57 13.02 1.52
CA ILE A 62 8.28 14.29 1.61
C ILE A 62 8.77 14.57 3.04
N ALA A 63 7.93 14.31 4.04
CA ALA A 63 8.28 14.54 5.45
C ALA A 63 9.46 13.67 5.91
N THR A 64 9.64 12.47 5.33
CA THR A 64 10.78 11.60 5.64
C THR A 64 12.07 11.99 4.93
N GLY A 65 12.01 12.86 3.92
CA GLY A 65 13.16 13.21 3.08
C GLY A 65 13.68 12.04 2.25
N ALA A 66 12.81 11.10 1.91
CA ALA A 66 13.13 10.00 1.00
C ALA A 66 13.32 10.50 -0.43
N ASP A 67 14.18 9.82 -1.21
CA ASP A 67 14.41 10.14 -2.62
C ASP A 67 13.26 9.68 -3.50
N GLU A 68 12.73 8.51 -3.21
CA GLU A 68 11.59 7.91 -3.91
C GLU A 68 10.60 7.31 -2.90
N GLY A 69 9.32 7.38 -3.23
CA GLY A 69 8.25 6.69 -2.51
C GLY A 69 7.27 6.05 -3.48
N ALA A 70 6.77 4.85 -3.17
CA ALA A 70 5.83 4.15 -4.03
C ALA A 70 4.82 3.32 -3.23
N LEU A 71 3.56 3.33 -3.70
CA LEU A 71 2.54 2.38 -3.27
C LEU A 71 2.43 1.28 -4.31
N TRP A 72 2.67 0.07 -3.88
CA TRP A 72 2.59 -1.15 -4.67
C TRP A 72 1.31 -1.90 -4.33
N LEU A 73 0.50 -2.25 -5.31
CA LEU A 73 -0.68 -3.08 -5.12
C LEU A 73 -0.51 -4.41 -5.84
N VAL A 74 -1.07 -5.48 -5.24
CA VAL A 74 -0.98 -6.82 -5.79
C VAL A 74 -1.88 -6.99 -7.00
N ASP A 75 -1.32 -7.46 -8.12
CA ASP A 75 -2.07 -8.07 -9.22
C ASP A 75 -2.01 -9.59 -9.01
N ASP A 76 -3.07 -10.15 -8.44
CA ASP A 76 -3.17 -11.57 -8.10
C ASP A 76 -3.25 -12.46 -9.35
N VAL A 77 -3.78 -11.93 -10.46
CA VAL A 77 -3.86 -12.63 -11.75
C VAL A 77 -2.48 -12.74 -12.39
N LYS A 78 -1.74 -11.63 -12.44
CA LYS A 78 -0.38 -11.61 -13.01
C LYS A 78 0.70 -12.08 -12.04
N ARG A 79 0.36 -12.23 -10.75
CA ARG A 79 1.28 -12.62 -9.66
C ARG A 79 2.45 -11.65 -9.52
N GLU A 80 2.14 -10.37 -9.51
CA GLU A 80 3.10 -9.28 -9.37
C GLU A 80 2.57 -8.17 -8.46
N LEU A 81 3.47 -7.36 -7.92
CA LEU A 81 3.16 -6.08 -7.31
C LEU A 81 3.43 -4.98 -8.35
N ARG A 82 2.45 -4.12 -8.57
CA ARG A 82 2.58 -2.99 -9.48
C ARG A 82 2.49 -1.67 -8.73
N PRO A 83 3.32 -0.68 -9.01
CA PRO A 83 3.16 0.66 -8.48
C PRO A 83 1.88 1.28 -9.02
N CYS A 84 1.06 1.84 -8.13
CA CYS A 84 -0.12 2.63 -8.49
C CYS A 84 0.03 4.10 -8.10
N PHE A 85 1.03 4.40 -7.29
CA PHE A 85 1.47 5.73 -6.91
C PHE A 85 3.00 5.72 -6.82
N SER A 86 3.63 6.79 -7.26
CA SER A 86 5.05 7.02 -7.07
C SER A 86 5.34 8.52 -6.98
N ILE A 87 6.36 8.86 -6.21
CA ILE A 87 6.91 10.21 -6.07
C ILE A 87 8.43 10.12 -5.99
N GLY A 88 9.11 11.02 -6.66
CA GLY A 88 10.57 11.11 -6.79
C GLY A 88 10.98 11.39 -8.23
N GLU A 89 12.27 11.36 -8.51
CA GLU A 89 12.81 11.67 -9.84
C GLU A 89 12.37 10.64 -10.90
N HIS A 90 12.20 9.36 -10.49
CA HIS A 90 11.94 8.26 -11.40
C HIS A 90 10.45 7.84 -11.42
N TYR A 91 9.53 8.69 -10.96
CA TYR A 91 8.11 8.32 -10.79
C TYR A 91 7.46 7.77 -12.08
N GLU A 92 7.83 8.29 -13.27
CA GLU A 92 7.27 7.82 -14.55
C GLU A 92 7.70 6.39 -14.87
N ILE A 93 8.98 6.07 -14.63
CA ILE A 93 9.52 4.71 -14.81
C ILE A 93 8.84 3.75 -13.86
N PHE A 94 8.68 4.14 -12.59
CA PHE A 94 7.96 3.33 -11.60
C PHE A 94 6.57 2.98 -12.08
N LEU A 95 5.76 3.95 -12.46
CA LEU A 95 4.35 3.72 -12.82
C LEU A 95 4.20 2.90 -14.11
N ASN A 96 5.06 3.13 -15.10
CA ASN A 96 4.89 2.58 -16.43
C ASN A 96 5.64 1.26 -16.65
N GLU A 97 6.84 1.10 -16.09
CA GLU A 97 7.74 0.03 -16.47
C GLU A 97 8.03 -0.97 -15.34
N ILE A 98 7.99 -0.52 -14.06
CA ILE A 98 8.36 -1.39 -12.96
C ILE A 98 7.21 -2.33 -12.60
N ARG A 99 7.54 -3.62 -12.48
CA ARG A 99 6.69 -4.67 -11.96
C ARG A 99 7.55 -5.58 -11.11
N GLN A 100 7.10 -5.87 -9.90
CA GLN A 100 7.82 -6.69 -8.94
C GLN A 100 7.18 -8.07 -8.87
N PRO A 101 7.86 -9.14 -9.33
CA PRO A 101 7.34 -10.50 -9.18
C PRO A 101 7.10 -10.84 -7.70
N LEU A 102 6.01 -11.56 -7.40
CA LEU A 102 5.71 -11.97 -6.02
C LEU A 102 6.74 -12.95 -5.43
N THR A 103 7.64 -13.49 -6.23
CA THR A 103 8.60 -14.53 -5.83
C THR A 103 9.94 -14.01 -5.39
N SER A 104 10.22 -12.71 -5.48
CA SER A 104 11.53 -12.14 -5.18
C SER A 104 11.45 -10.68 -4.74
N GLY A 105 12.49 -10.22 -4.06
CA GLY A 105 12.67 -8.83 -3.63
C GLY A 105 12.03 -8.50 -2.27
N LEU A 106 12.55 -7.44 -1.63
CA LEU A 106 12.15 -7.01 -0.29
C LEU A 106 10.67 -6.59 -0.25
N ILE A 107 10.15 -5.95 -1.28
CA ILE A 107 8.74 -5.53 -1.34
C ILE A 107 7.83 -6.77 -1.32
N SER A 108 8.17 -7.81 -2.09
CA SER A 108 7.40 -9.06 -2.10
C SER A 108 7.52 -9.83 -0.79
N MET A 109 8.68 -9.80 -0.14
CA MET A 109 8.86 -10.35 1.20
C MET A 109 7.91 -9.68 2.19
N VAL A 110 7.89 -8.34 2.25
CA VAL A 110 7.00 -7.56 3.13
C VAL A 110 5.53 -7.88 2.86
N PHE A 111 5.14 -8.00 1.59
CA PHE A 111 3.79 -8.37 1.21
C PHE A 111 3.37 -9.74 1.77
N PHE A 112 4.26 -10.75 1.71
CA PHE A 112 3.94 -12.10 2.17
C PHE A 112 4.07 -12.31 3.67
N THR A 113 5.04 -11.66 4.30
CA THR A 113 5.23 -11.79 5.75
C THR A 113 4.30 -10.89 6.54
N GLU A 114 3.78 -9.86 5.89
CA GLU A 114 2.99 -8.78 6.51
C GLU A 114 3.76 -8.04 7.62
N ASP A 115 5.09 -8.20 7.64
CA ASP A 115 5.99 -7.54 8.58
C ASP A 115 6.65 -6.32 7.90
N SER A 116 6.57 -5.16 8.55
CA SER A 116 7.25 -3.95 8.10
C SER A 116 8.76 -4.07 8.28
N ILE A 117 9.51 -3.44 7.37
CA ILE A 117 10.97 -3.33 7.49
C ILE A 117 11.43 -1.87 7.49
N CYS A 118 12.52 -1.62 8.22
CA CYS A 118 13.32 -0.41 8.13
C CYS A 118 14.79 -0.86 8.04
N GLU A 119 15.33 -0.84 6.82
CA GLU A 119 16.65 -1.37 6.52
C GLU A 119 17.59 -0.26 6.08
N ALA A 120 18.72 -0.12 6.75
CA ALA A 120 19.72 0.92 6.47
C ALA A 120 20.69 0.55 5.34
N GLU A 121 20.87 -0.75 5.09
CA GLU A 121 21.77 -1.27 4.07
C GLU A 121 21.13 -2.45 3.32
N VAL A 122 20.20 -2.12 2.41
CA VAL A 122 19.41 -3.15 1.69
C VAL A 122 20.27 -4.14 0.91
N GLY A 123 21.42 -3.70 0.40
CA GLY A 123 22.35 -4.55 -0.34
C GLY A 123 22.96 -5.71 0.47
N ARG A 124 22.78 -5.72 1.81
CA ARG A 124 23.20 -6.83 2.69
C ARG A 124 22.13 -7.89 2.87
N ARG A 125 20.91 -7.62 2.44
CA ARG A 125 19.80 -8.56 2.56
C ARG A 125 19.84 -9.59 1.45
N SER A 126 19.65 -10.85 1.79
CA SER A 126 19.58 -11.95 0.82
C SER A 126 18.40 -11.82 -0.13
N GLU A 127 17.33 -11.17 0.31
CA GLU A 127 16.11 -10.92 -0.45
C GLU A 127 16.22 -9.72 -1.38
N TYR A 128 17.29 -8.93 -1.28
CA TYR A 128 17.49 -7.79 -2.16
C TYR A 128 17.66 -8.24 -3.62
N CYS A 129 16.88 -7.63 -4.51
CA CYS A 129 16.93 -7.85 -5.94
C CYS A 129 17.24 -6.53 -6.65
N PRO A 130 18.35 -6.43 -7.40
CA PRO A 130 18.79 -5.18 -8.01
C PRO A 130 18.06 -4.83 -9.31
N ASP A 131 17.03 -5.59 -9.70
CA ASP A 131 16.36 -5.41 -11.00
C ASP A 131 15.71 -4.03 -11.13
N VAL A 132 15.09 -3.54 -10.06
CA VAL A 132 14.50 -2.19 -10.02
C VAL A 132 15.59 -1.14 -10.11
N ASP A 133 16.60 -1.23 -9.27
CA ASP A 133 17.75 -0.32 -9.24
C ASP A 133 18.44 -0.23 -10.60
N SER A 134 18.61 -1.38 -11.27
CA SER A 134 19.23 -1.43 -12.61
C SER A 134 18.42 -0.70 -13.67
N ARG A 135 17.08 -0.73 -13.57
CA ARG A 135 16.20 0.01 -14.49
C ARG A 135 16.19 1.51 -14.22
N LEU A 136 16.34 1.90 -12.96
CA LEU A 136 16.39 3.30 -12.55
C LEU A 136 17.77 3.92 -12.80
N GLY A 137 18.81 3.12 -12.97
CA GLY A 137 20.20 3.58 -13.00
C GLY A 137 20.66 4.15 -11.65
N ALA A 138 19.99 3.78 -10.56
CA ALA A 138 20.25 4.20 -9.21
C ALA A 138 20.55 2.96 -8.35
N LYS A 139 21.08 3.16 -7.13
CA LYS A 139 21.35 2.07 -6.20
C LYS A 139 20.70 2.39 -4.85
N THR A 140 19.77 1.56 -4.45
CA THR A 140 19.09 1.71 -3.17
C THR A 140 20.04 1.41 -2.01
N LYS A 141 20.19 2.37 -1.10
CA LYS A 141 20.98 2.25 0.13
C LYS A 141 20.10 1.78 1.28
N ALA A 142 19.03 2.53 1.55
CA ALA A 142 18.14 2.28 2.67
C ALA A 142 16.67 2.23 2.21
N MET A 143 15.85 1.47 2.92
CA MET A 143 14.45 1.28 2.60
C MET A 143 13.60 1.17 3.87
N ILE A 144 12.44 1.83 3.85
CA ILE A 144 11.28 1.48 4.67
C ILE A 144 10.25 0.85 3.74
N ALA A 145 9.69 -0.29 4.15
CA ALA A 145 8.56 -0.90 3.45
C ALA A 145 7.53 -1.41 4.46
N ILE A 146 6.27 -1.07 4.22
CA ILE A 146 5.17 -1.24 5.17
C ILE A 146 4.01 -1.90 4.43
N PRO A 147 3.47 -3.03 4.94
CA PRO A 147 2.31 -3.67 4.33
C PRO A 147 1.08 -2.77 4.45
N VAL A 148 0.27 -2.75 3.40
CA VAL A 148 -0.95 -1.95 3.32
C VAL A 148 -2.16 -2.87 3.32
N PHE A 149 -3.06 -2.64 4.28
CA PHE A 149 -4.24 -3.46 4.49
C PHE A 149 -5.50 -2.68 4.13
N PHE A 150 -6.37 -3.28 3.35
CA PHE A 150 -7.77 -2.87 3.18
C PHE A 150 -8.61 -4.06 2.72
N ALA A 151 -9.93 -3.99 2.87
CA ALA A 151 -10.83 -5.12 2.67
C ALA A 151 -10.31 -6.38 3.39
N GLN A 152 -9.89 -6.22 4.65
CA GLN A 152 -9.46 -7.27 5.60
C GLN A 152 -8.23 -8.09 5.18
N ARG A 153 -7.43 -7.64 4.19
CA ARG A 153 -6.23 -8.35 3.73
C ARG A 153 -5.08 -7.40 3.44
N CYS A 154 -3.87 -7.92 3.47
CA CYS A 154 -2.74 -7.22 2.85
C CYS A 154 -3.00 -7.14 1.34
N ARG A 155 -3.00 -5.92 0.81
CA ARG A 155 -3.27 -5.64 -0.61
C ARG A 155 -2.07 -5.04 -1.33
N GLY A 156 -1.04 -4.69 -0.59
CA GLY A 156 0.13 -4.07 -1.16
C GLY A 156 1.18 -3.68 -0.14
N VAL A 157 2.11 -2.87 -0.58
CA VAL A 157 3.21 -2.35 0.24
C VAL A 157 3.43 -0.87 -0.08
N PHE A 158 3.58 -0.06 0.95
CA PHE A 158 4.03 1.32 0.82
C PHE A 158 5.51 1.37 1.16
N SER A 159 6.33 1.88 0.24
CA SER A 159 7.78 1.93 0.41
C SER A 159 8.33 3.33 0.21
N ALA A 160 9.43 3.62 0.91
CA ALA A 160 10.27 4.79 0.71
C ALA A 160 11.74 4.37 0.70
N VAL A 161 12.54 4.97 -0.16
CA VAL A 161 13.96 4.60 -0.32
C VAL A 161 14.87 5.82 -0.29
N LEU A 162 16.11 5.58 0.13
CA LEU A 162 17.25 6.47 -0.05
C LEU A 162 18.22 5.79 -1.00
N PHE A 163 18.75 6.55 -1.97
CA PHE A 163 19.76 6.05 -2.90
C PHE A 163 21.18 6.30 -2.40
N GLU A 164 22.12 5.51 -2.89
CA GLU A 164 23.54 5.83 -2.74
C GLU A 164 23.85 7.07 -3.58
N VAL A 165 24.38 8.10 -2.93
CA VAL A 165 24.81 9.34 -3.60
C VAL A 165 26.30 9.55 -3.48
N SER A 166 26.86 10.39 -4.36
CA SER A 166 28.27 10.78 -4.28
C SER A 166 28.58 11.44 -2.93
N PRO A 167 29.72 11.14 -2.29
CA PRO A 167 30.11 11.70 -1.00
C PRO A 167 30.16 13.23 -0.94
N GLN A 168 30.14 13.91 -2.09
CA GLN A 168 30.16 15.38 -2.18
C GLN A 168 28.76 16.01 -2.02
N VAL A 169 27.71 15.21 -2.02
CA VAL A 169 26.33 15.67 -1.91
C VAL A 169 25.86 15.48 -0.48
N THR A 170 25.40 16.55 0.17
CA THR A 170 24.74 16.43 1.47
C THR A 170 23.39 15.76 1.27
N HIS A 171 23.25 14.57 1.79
CA HIS A 171 22.08 13.72 1.62
C HIS A 171 21.74 13.00 2.92
N LYS A 172 20.46 12.62 3.08
CA LYS A 172 20.03 11.79 4.20
C LYS A 172 20.63 10.39 4.04
N GLU A 173 21.35 9.92 5.07
CA GLU A 173 22.06 8.65 4.96
C GLU A 173 21.27 7.44 5.46
N ALA A 174 20.30 7.66 6.33
CA ALA A 174 19.47 6.60 6.91
C ALA A 174 18.12 7.16 7.36
N PHE A 175 17.13 6.30 7.41
CA PHE A 175 15.83 6.61 8.01
C PHE A 175 15.93 6.59 9.54
N LEU A 176 15.17 7.48 10.16
CA LEU A 176 14.98 7.53 11.61
C LEU A 176 13.74 6.72 12.01
N HIS A 177 13.62 6.41 13.28
CA HIS A 177 12.42 5.76 13.82
C HIS A 177 11.14 6.60 13.56
N SER A 178 11.24 7.91 13.67
CA SER A 178 10.14 8.83 13.35
C SER A 178 9.69 8.76 11.89
N ASP A 179 10.61 8.49 10.95
CA ASP A 179 10.26 8.32 9.54
C ASP A 179 9.43 7.05 9.34
N PHE A 180 9.86 5.97 10.01
CA PHE A 180 9.12 4.71 10.02
C PHE A 180 7.71 4.87 10.60
N GLU A 181 7.56 5.60 11.71
CA GLU A 181 6.25 5.90 12.31
C GLU A 181 5.38 6.73 11.37
N THR A 182 5.95 7.76 10.72
CA THR A 182 5.24 8.62 9.77
C THR A 182 4.68 7.82 8.60
N LEU A 183 5.50 6.96 7.98
CA LEU A 183 5.07 6.13 6.86
C LEU A 183 4.08 5.05 7.30
N SER A 184 4.26 4.48 8.50
CA SER A 184 3.33 3.48 9.06
C SER A 184 1.94 4.07 9.31
N GLN A 185 1.87 5.28 9.86
CA GLN A 185 0.62 5.99 10.06
C GLN A 185 -0.05 6.32 8.72
N ALA A 186 0.72 6.80 7.73
CA ALA A 186 0.19 7.10 6.40
C ALA A 186 -0.37 5.86 5.70
N ALA A 187 0.34 4.73 5.78
CA ALA A 187 -0.11 3.45 5.21
C ALA A 187 -1.41 2.97 5.87
N THR A 188 -1.51 3.07 7.20
CA THR A 188 -2.71 2.69 7.96
C THR A 188 -3.89 3.58 7.58
N LEU A 189 -3.73 4.91 7.63
CA LEU A 189 -4.78 5.86 7.29
C LEU A 189 -5.24 5.72 5.84
N TRP A 190 -4.32 5.43 4.93
CA TRP A 190 -4.65 5.17 3.54
C TRP A 190 -5.52 3.93 3.39
N GLY A 191 -5.21 2.84 4.10
CA GLY A 191 -6.01 1.62 4.13
C GLY A 191 -7.41 1.84 4.69
N GLU A 192 -7.53 2.58 5.80
CA GLU A 192 -8.83 2.96 6.40
C GLU A 192 -9.67 3.83 5.44
N LEU A 193 -9.03 4.74 4.72
CA LEU A 193 -9.67 5.54 3.69
C LEU A 193 -10.23 4.67 2.57
N MET A 194 -9.48 3.64 2.16
CA MET A 194 -9.93 2.66 1.17
C MET A 194 -11.13 1.87 1.65
N ASP A 195 -11.11 1.39 2.88
CA ASP A 195 -12.24 0.66 3.49
C ASP A 195 -13.49 1.55 3.56
N SER A 196 -13.33 2.81 3.93
CA SER A 196 -14.42 3.80 3.95
C SER A 196 -15.03 4.03 2.57
N GLN A 197 -14.20 4.14 1.53
CA GLN A 197 -14.67 4.33 0.15
C GLN A 197 -15.41 3.09 -0.37
N LEU A 198 -14.87 1.90 -0.13
CA LEU A 198 -15.51 0.64 -0.51
C LEU A 198 -16.87 0.49 0.18
N ALA A 199 -16.97 0.77 1.47
CA ALA A 199 -18.22 0.73 2.20
C ALA A 199 -19.24 1.74 1.65
N GLY A 200 -18.81 2.95 1.33
CA GLY A 200 -19.67 4.01 0.77
C GLY A 200 -20.28 3.65 -0.59
N VAL A 201 -19.50 3.02 -1.47
CA VAL A 201 -20.01 2.55 -2.78
C VAL A 201 -20.95 1.35 -2.63
N GLY A 202 -20.67 0.43 -1.69
CA GLY A 202 -21.55 -0.72 -1.42
C GLY A 202 -22.94 -0.32 -0.96
N ILE A 203 -23.04 0.71 -0.15
CA ILE A 203 -24.33 1.25 0.32
C ILE A 203 -25.13 1.88 -0.82
N GLN A 204 -24.48 2.63 -1.72
CA GLN A 204 -25.15 3.27 -2.86
C GLN A 204 -25.59 2.27 -3.94
N GLY A 205 -24.79 1.23 -4.19
CA GLY A 205 -25.12 0.17 -5.16
C GLY A 205 -26.32 -0.67 -4.72
N GLY A 206 -26.50 -0.92 -3.44
CA GLY A 206 -27.64 -1.64 -2.88
C GLY A 206 -28.99 -0.87 -2.98
N ALA A 207 -28.94 0.45 -2.99
CA ALA A 207 -30.14 1.29 -3.10
C ALA A 207 -30.72 1.34 -4.54
N ASN A 208 -29.90 1.08 -5.57
CA ASN A 208 -30.32 1.12 -6.99
C ASN A 208 -30.76 -0.24 -7.55
N SER A 209 -30.59 -1.34 -6.82
CA SER A 209 -30.99 -2.69 -7.27
C SER A 209 -32.38 -3.12 -6.75
N GLY A 210 -33.14 -2.23 -6.16
CA GLY A 210 -34.47 -2.47 -5.58
C GLY A 210 -35.60 -1.78 -6.34
N LEU A 211 -35.73 -2.03 -7.66
CA LEU A 211 -36.95 -1.78 -8.44
C LEU A 211 -37.19 -2.93 -9.39
#